data_b7b587493ca727b9b59277b65574ef29
#
_entry.id   b7b587493ca727b9b59277b65574ef29
#
_cell.length_a   1.000
_cell.length_b   1.000
_cell.length_c   1.000
_cell.angle_alpha   90.00
_cell.angle_beta   90.00
_cell.angle_gamma   90.00
#
_symmetry.space_group_name_H-M   'P 1'
#
loop_
_entity.id
_entity.type
_entity.pdbx_description
1 polymer ?
#
loop_
_entity_poly.entity_id
_entity_poly.type
_entity_poly.pdbx_seq_one_letter_code
_entity_poly.pdbx_strand_id
1 'polypeptide(L)'
;PVLTVISRIRGLMDRARPKVLDQGDTRESNWVGRFAQWTERHYLLMDVIATIVLIALFDSATYGDLQMIGNAPYSPSRVPTITLTIIMLSPLAFRRRFPEGSALAMAVLSAVQLLFLPSILTINMYAMVSVYSAVLYGRESAWRWVSVALAANSWLAGIKVMAGWNGYSQLFHLFLPDGSSMLSKWRLVLSGLLPGVVIMLVGFACIAMARWSRSRGANALVLLQREEALRAEQ
;
A
#
# COMPACT_ATOMS: atom_id res chain seq x y z
N PRO A 1 29.89 11.03 -7.97
CA PRO A 1 30.19 9.62 -7.63
C PRO A 1 28.95 8.74 -7.53
N VAL A 2 27.81 9.22 -6.96
CA VAL A 2 26.59 8.43 -6.75
C VAL A 2 25.89 8.08 -8.06
N LEU A 3 25.84 8.98 -9.03
CA LEU A 3 25.22 8.75 -10.34
C LEU A 3 25.97 7.69 -11.17
N THR A 4 27.28 7.59 -11.00
CA THR A 4 28.12 6.59 -11.68
C THR A 4 27.90 5.17 -11.10
N VAL A 5 27.60 5.07 -9.81
CA VAL A 5 27.26 3.79 -9.17
C VAL A 5 25.85 3.32 -9.61
N ILE A 6 24.89 4.24 -9.68
CA ILE A 6 23.52 3.94 -10.14
C ILE A 6 23.51 3.51 -11.61
N SER A 7 24.31 4.15 -12.47
CA SER A 7 24.41 3.76 -13.89
C SER A 7 25.11 2.40 -14.06
N ARG A 8 26.11 2.07 -13.23
CA ARG A 8 26.73 0.74 -13.21
C ARG A 8 25.79 -0.35 -12.72
N ILE A 9 25.02 -0.08 -11.65
CA ILE A 9 24.03 -1.04 -11.14
C ILE A 9 22.91 -1.26 -12.17
N ARG A 10 22.47 -0.20 -12.86
CA ARG A 10 21.49 -0.32 -13.95
C ARG A 10 22.06 -1.11 -15.13
N GLY A 11 23.29 -0.88 -15.51
CA GLY A 11 24.00 -1.66 -16.55
C GLY A 11 24.25 -3.13 -16.18
N LEU A 12 24.45 -3.43 -14.89
CA LEU A 12 24.55 -4.80 -14.39
C LEU A 12 23.20 -5.48 -14.35
N MET A 13 22.14 -4.78 -13.96
CA MET A 13 20.76 -5.31 -14.00
C MET A 13 20.30 -5.57 -15.44
N ASP A 14 20.67 -4.74 -16.41
CA ASP A 14 20.36 -4.97 -17.82
C ASP A 14 21.19 -6.11 -18.44
N ARG A 15 22.41 -6.36 -17.94
CA ARG A 15 23.26 -7.51 -18.35
C ARG A 15 22.88 -8.81 -17.63
N ALA A 16 22.39 -8.75 -16.41
CA ALA A 16 21.90 -9.89 -15.65
C ALA A 16 20.47 -10.33 -16.03
N ARG A 17 19.88 -9.74 -17.09
CA ARG A 17 18.69 -10.32 -17.71
C ARG A 17 19.05 -11.69 -18.24
N PRO A 18 18.44 -12.76 -17.72
CA PRO A 18 18.81 -14.10 -18.10
C PRO A 18 18.59 -14.29 -19.60
N LYS A 19 19.64 -14.35 -20.38
CA LYS A 19 19.65 -14.96 -21.73
C LYS A 19 19.24 -16.45 -21.70
N VAL A 20 19.01 -16.96 -20.49
CA VAL A 20 18.68 -18.36 -20.22
C VAL A 20 17.29 -18.79 -20.74
N LEU A 21 16.43 -17.82 -21.08
CA LEU A 21 15.11 -18.14 -21.68
C LEU A 21 15.16 -18.31 -23.22
N ASP A 22 16.33 -18.17 -23.83
CA ASP A 22 16.46 -18.25 -25.30
C ASP A 22 17.05 -19.56 -25.81
N GLN A 23 17.38 -20.50 -24.92
CA GLN A 23 17.92 -21.83 -25.29
C GLN A 23 17.07 -22.96 -24.72
N GLY A 24 15.97 -23.26 -25.35
CA GLY A 24 15.28 -24.52 -25.12
C GLY A 24 13.79 -24.35 -24.91
N ASP A 25 13.08 -23.94 -25.86
CA ASP A 25 11.90 -24.60 -26.38
C ASP A 25 11.24 -23.72 -27.45
N THR A 26 11.55 -24.06 -28.65
CA THR A 26 10.97 -23.48 -29.85
C THR A 26 9.51 -23.88 -29.95
N ARG A 27 8.65 -22.89 -30.14
CA ARG A 27 7.32 -22.97 -30.76
C ARG A 27 6.06 -22.93 -29.94
N GLU A 28 6.06 -22.86 -28.66
CA GLU A 28 4.88 -22.24 -28.06
C GLU A 28 5.19 -20.74 -27.87
N SER A 29 4.60 -19.91 -28.71
CA SER A 29 4.71 -18.46 -28.61
C SER A 29 4.10 -18.06 -27.28
N ASN A 30 4.91 -18.04 -26.25
CA ASN A 30 4.50 -17.67 -24.91
C ASN A 30 4.04 -16.21 -24.93
N TRP A 31 2.78 -16.01 -25.38
CA TRP A 31 2.12 -14.72 -25.31
C TRP A 31 2.22 -14.14 -23.89
N VAL A 32 2.23 -15.02 -22.88
CA VAL A 32 2.45 -14.68 -21.48
C VAL A 32 3.84 -14.06 -21.26
N GLY A 33 4.89 -14.63 -21.85
CA GLY A 33 6.25 -14.09 -21.75
C GLY A 33 6.39 -12.73 -22.45
N ARG A 34 5.80 -12.59 -23.66
CA ARG A 34 5.78 -11.29 -24.37
C ARG A 34 4.97 -10.25 -23.63
N PHE A 35 3.84 -10.63 -23.05
CA PHE A 35 3.02 -9.74 -22.23
C PHE A 35 3.75 -9.33 -20.96
N ALA A 36 4.43 -10.25 -20.27
CA ALA A 36 5.23 -9.94 -19.11
C ALA A 36 6.37 -8.95 -19.43
N GLN A 37 7.11 -9.18 -20.51
CA GLN A 37 8.16 -8.24 -20.96
C GLN A 37 7.58 -6.88 -21.36
N TRP A 38 6.41 -6.86 -22.01
CA TRP A 38 5.75 -5.61 -22.38
C TRP A 38 5.28 -4.84 -21.14
N THR A 39 4.69 -5.52 -20.13
CA THR A 39 4.28 -4.92 -18.87
C THR A 39 5.45 -4.39 -18.06
N GLU A 40 6.59 -5.08 -18.05
CA GLU A 40 7.82 -4.58 -17.42
C GLU A 40 8.36 -3.34 -18.12
N ARG A 41 8.28 -3.29 -19.45
CA ARG A 41 8.72 -2.14 -20.23
C ARG A 41 7.83 -0.91 -20.04
N HIS A 42 6.53 -1.13 -19.83
CA HIS A 42 5.51 -0.10 -19.72
C HIS A 42 4.88 -0.08 -18.30
N TYR A 43 5.68 -0.39 -17.26
CA TYR A 43 5.18 -0.51 -15.89
C TYR A 43 4.42 0.72 -15.41
N LEU A 44 4.85 1.93 -15.80
CA LEU A 44 4.20 3.17 -15.40
C LEU A 44 2.79 3.28 -16.02
N LEU A 45 2.66 2.94 -17.30
CA LEU A 45 1.37 2.91 -17.99
C LEU A 45 0.43 1.88 -17.34
N MET A 46 0.95 0.71 -16.98
CA MET A 46 0.18 -0.32 -16.29
C MET A 46 -0.27 0.10 -14.89
N ASP A 47 0.59 0.79 -14.13
CA ASP A 47 0.23 1.32 -12.82
C ASP A 47 -0.81 2.44 -12.92
N VAL A 48 -0.74 3.30 -13.95
CA VAL A 48 -1.75 4.32 -14.22
C VAL A 48 -3.08 3.68 -14.61
N ILE A 49 -3.09 2.71 -15.54
CA ILE A 49 -4.31 2.00 -15.94
C ILE A 49 -4.92 1.30 -14.72
N ALA A 50 -4.11 0.57 -13.94
CA ALA A 50 -4.59 -0.09 -12.73
C ALA A 50 -5.21 0.91 -11.74
N THR A 51 -4.60 2.09 -11.57
CA THR A 51 -5.13 3.14 -10.71
C THR A 51 -6.46 3.69 -11.22
N ILE A 52 -6.60 3.91 -12.54
CA ILE A 52 -7.85 4.36 -13.16
C ILE A 52 -8.95 3.31 -12.97
N VAL A 53 -8.64 2.04 -13.17
CA VAL A 53 -9.58 0.93 -12.92
C VAL A 53 -10.01 0.90 -11.45
N LEU A 54 -9.07 1.07 -10.52
CA LEU A 54 -9.39 1.13 -9.10
C LEU A 54 -10.29 2.33 -8.78
N ILE A 55 -10.02 3.51 -9.33
CA ILE A 55 -10.88 4.68 -9.16
C ILE A 55 -12.30 4.37 -9.62
N ALA A 56 -12.46 3.80 -10.82
CA ALA A 56 -13.76 3.46 -11.37
C ALA A 56 -14.52 2.41 -10.52
N LEU A 57 -13.80 1.41 -10.00
CA LEU A 57 -14.41 0.34 -9.17
C LEU A 57 -14.81 0.83 -7.77
N PHE A 58 -13.99 1.72 -7.18
CA PHE A 58 -14.15 2.12 -5.78
C PHE A 58 -14.82 3.47 -5.57
N ASP A 59 -15.15 4.19 -6.65
CA ASP A 59 -15.96 5.41 -6.54
C ASP A 59 -17.32 5.13 -5.89
N SER A 60 -17.97 4.03 -6.27
CA SER A 60 -19.26 3.61 -5.68
C SER A 60 -19.12 3.24 -4.19
N ALA A 61 -18.03 2.58 -3.80
CA ALA A 61 -17.78 2.25 -2.40
C ALA A 61 -17.51 3.52 -1.57
N THR A 62 -16.70 4.44 -2.09
CA THR A 62 -16.45 5.75 -1.44
C THR A 62 -17.73 6.55 -1.29
N TYR A 63 -18.60 6.53 -2.31
CA TYR A 63 -19.91 7.16 -2.24
C TYR A 63 -20.78 6.54 -1.14
N GLY A 64 -20.80 5.21 -1.04
CA GLY A 64 -21.49 4.47 0.02
C GLY A 64 -20.95 4.79 1.42
N ASP A 65 -19.62 4.82 1.58
CA ASP A 65 -18.95 5.19 2.83
C ASP A 65 -19.34 6.61 3.28
N LEU A 66 -19.47 7.55 2.33
CA LEU A 66 -19.87 8.93 2.61
C LEU A 66 -21.37 9.07 2.88
N GLN A 67 -22.22 8.24 2.27
CA GLN A 67 -23.67 8.22 2.58
C GLN A 67 -23.97 7.77 4.01
N MET A 68 -23.14 6.91 4.56
CA MET A 68 -23.31 6.40 5.92
C MET A 68 -22.88 7.39 7.01
N ILE A 69 -22.64 8.66 6.66
CA ILE A 69 -22.27 9.72 7.59
C ILE A 69 -23.53 10.24 8.31
N GLY A 70 -23.77 9.71 9.51
CA GLY A 70 -24.78 10.22 10.42
C GLY A 70 -26.18 9.61 10.25
N ASN A 71 -27.07 9.98 11.16
CA ASN A 71 -28.48 9.51 11.19
C ASN A 71 -29.39 10.25 10.19
N ALA A 72 -28.85 11.21 9.44
CA ALA A 72 -29.59 11.92 8.40
C ALA A 72 -29.14 11.40 7.02
N PRO A 73 -30.04 11.29 6.04
CA PRO A 73 -29.68 10.91 4.69
C PRO A 73 -28.83 12.00 4.06
N TYR A 74 -27.50 11.92 4.26
CA TYR A 74 -26.56 12.77 3.57
C TYR A 74 -26.39 12.22 2.16
N SER A 75 -26.76 13.01 1.17
CA SER A 75 -26.52 12.67 -0.24
C SER A 75 -25.29 13.45 -0.72
N PRO A 76 -24.09 12.83 -0.66
CA PRO A 76 -22.89 13.49 -1.17
C PRO A 76 -23.03 13.72 -2.67
N SER A 77 -22.61 14.89 -3.16
CA SER A 77 -22.57 15.09 -4.60
C SER A 77 -21.50 14.19 -5.22
N ARG A 78 -21.70 13.73 -6.43
CA ARG A 78 -20.76 12.80 -7.10
C ARG A 78 -19.41 13.43 -7.38
N VAL A 79 -19.37 14.73 -7.69
CA VAL A 79 -18.14 15.43 -8.04
C VAL A 79 -17.10 15.43 -6.90
N PRO A 80 -17.40 15.85 -5.66
CA PRO A 80 -16.43 15.76 -4.58
C PRO A 80 -16.06 14.31 -4.22
N THR A 81 -16.98 13.35 -4.37
CA THR A 81 -16.68 11.92 -4.13
C THR A 81 -15.62 11.41 -5.11
N ILE A 82 -15.82 11.61 -6.41
CA ILE A 82 -14.85 11.23 -7.44
C ILE A 82 -13.51 11.96 -7.20
N THR A 83 -13.56 13.25 -6.90
CA THR A 83 -12.34 14.03 -6.65
C THR A 83 -11.56 13.47 -5.45
N LEU A 84 -12.25 13.13 -4.36
CA LEU A 84 -11.65 12.52 -3.19
C LEU A 84 -11.01 11.16 -3.53
N THR A 85 -11.73 10.32 -4.28
CA THR A 85 -11.24 9.00 -4.72
C THR A 85 -9.98 9.15 -5.58
N ILE A 86 -9.97 10.11 -6.52
CA ILE A 86 -8.81 10.40 -7.36
C ILE A 86 -7.62 10.85 -6.51
N ILE A 87 -7.82 11.80 -5.59
CA ILE A 87 -6.75 12.29 -4.72
C ILE A 87 -6.16 11.16 -3.89
N MET A 88 -7.01 10.33 -3.28
CA MET A 88 -6.57 9.24 -2.41
C MET A 88 -5.82 8.14 -3.17
N LEU A 89 -6.22 7.81 -4.40
CA LEU A 89 -5.61 6.71 -5.16
C LEU A 89 -4.49 7.15 -6.11
N SER A 90 -4.38 8.45 -6.43
CA SER A 90 -3.36 8.95 -7.37
C SER A 90 -1.91 8.59 -7.02
N PRO A 91 -1.47 8.52 -5.74
CA PRO A 91 -0.10 8.13 -5.44
C PRO A 91 0.26 6.71 -5.89
N LEU A 92 -0.75 5.81 -6.03
CA LEU A 92 -0.54 4.45 -6.50
C LEU A 92 -0.01 4.38 -7.95
N ALA A 93 -0.36 5.35 -8.78
CA ALA A 93 0.13 5.43 -10.16
C ALA A 93 1.67 5.55 -10.22
N PHE A 94 2.28 6.11 -9.20
CA PHE A 94 3.73 6.37 -9.13
C PHE A 94 4.48 5.40 -8.21
N ARG A 95 3.82 4.36 -7.68
CA ARG A 95 4.36 3.46 -6.66
C ARG A 95 5.66 2.75 -7.03
N ARG A 96 5.92 2.49 -8.33
CA ARG A 96 7.17 1.86 -8.79
C ARG A 96 8.26 2.87 -9.12
N ARG A 97 7.88 4.08 -9.53
CA ARG A 97 8.83 5.14 -9.87
C ARG A 97 9.35 5.86 -8.62
N PHE A 98 8.46 6.15 -7.68
CA PHE A 98 8.74 6.83 -6.41
C PHE A 98 8.10 6.06 -5.26
N PRO A 99 8.60 4.85 -4.95
CA PRO A 99 7.92 3.94 -4.02
C PRO A 99 7.78 4.54 -2.62
N GLU A 100 8.82 5.19 -2.11
CA GLU A 100 8.80 5.84 -0.80
C GLU A 100 7.89 7.08 -0.80
N GLY A 101 7.95 7.90 -1.84
CA GLY A 101 7.09 9.08 -1.98
C GLY A 101 5.61 8.72 -2.08
N SER A 102 5.29 7.67 -2.84
CA SER A 102 3.92 7.14 -2.93
C SER A 102 3.40 6.66 -1.58
N ALA A 103 4.21 5.89 -0.84
CA ALA A 103 3.81 5.39 0.48
C ALA A 103 3.65 6.53 1.50
N LEU A 104 4.54 7.53 1.48
CA LEU A 104 4.42 8.71 2.33
C LEU A 104 3.15 9.51 2.00
N ALA A 105 2.89 9.77 0.72
CA ALA A 105 1.68 10.45 0.27
C ALA A 105 0.41 9.72 0.70
N MET A 106 0.36 8.39 0.52
CA MET A 106 -0.76 7.57 0.98
C MET A 106 -0.92 7.62 2.51
N ALA A 107 0.18 7.56 3.28
CA ALA A 107 0.13 7.63 4.73
C ALA A 107 -0.40 8.98 5.21
N VAL A 108 0.04 10.08 4.60
CA VAL A 108 -0.43 11.43 4.93
C VAL A 108 -1.90 11.62 4.54
N LEU A 109 -2.29 11.23 3.33
CA LEU A 109 -3.68 11.33 2.87
C LEU A 109 -4.61 10.50 3.75
N SER A 110 -4.20 9.28 4.12
CA SER A 110 -4.95 8.43 5.03
C SER A 110 -5.08 9.07 6.42
N ALA A 111 -4.00 9.64 6.97
CA ALA A 111 -4.04 10.34 8.26
C ALA A 111 -4.97 11.57 8.20
N VAL A 112 -4.87 12.39 7.16
CA VAL A 112 -5.75 13.56 6.95
C VAL A 112 -7.20 13.10 6.84
N GLN A 113 -7.48 12.05 6.08
CA GLN A 113 -8.83 11.48 5.96
C GLN A 113 -9.35 11.01 7.32
N LEU A 114 -8.55 10.28 8.09
CA LEU A 114 -8.95 9.78 9.41
C LEU A 114 -9.19 10.91 10.42
N LEU A 115 -8.49 12.02 10.32
CA LEU A 115 -8.65 13.18 11.21
C LEU A 115 -9.84 14.04 10.85
N PHE A 116 -10.07 14.31 9.58
CA PHE A 116 -11.03 15.34 9.13
C PHE A 116 -12.34 14.77 8.60
N LEU A 117 -12.35 13.57 8.01
CA LEU A 117 -13.60 12.98 7.55
C LEU A 117 -14.25 12.14 8.65
N PRO A 118 -15.59 12.12 8.74
CA PRO A 118 -16.29 11.42 9.81
C PRO A 118 -16.24 9.90 9.67
N SER A 119 -16.10 9.35 8.46
CA SER A 119 -16.06 7.90 8.20
C SER A 119 -14.66 7.41 7.84
N ILE A 120 -14.42 6.12 8.05
CA ILE A 120 -13.25 5.42 7.50
C ILE A 120 -13.61 5.00 6.08
N LEU A 121 -12.83 5.46 5.10
CA LEU A 121 -13.04 5.10 3.72
C LEU A 121 -12.43 3.74 3.39
N THR A 122 -13.18 2.91 2.67
CA THR A 122 -12.74 1.57 2.21
C THR A 122 -11.47 1.67 1.36
N ILE A 123 -11.27 2.78 0.63
CA ILE A 123 -10.08 3.02 -0.19
C ILE A 123 -8.77 3.06 0.61
N ASN A 124 -8.80 3.28 1.93
CA ASN A 124 -7.61 3.21 2.78
C ASN A 124 -6.92 1.84 2.77
N MET A 125 -7.64 0.77 2.42
CA MET A 125 -7.04 -0.57 2.27
C MET A 125 -5.95 -0.59 1.19
N TYR A 126 -6.01 0.29 0.19
CA TYR A 126 -4.98 0.40 -0.86
C TYR A 126 -3.68 1.03 -0.38
N ALA A 127 -3.66 1.64 0.80
CA ALA A 127 -2.41 2.04 1.44
C ALA A 127 -1.47 0.84 1.66
N MET A 128 -2.01 -0.37 1.85
CA MET A 128 -1.22 -1.60 1.98
C MET A 128 -0.44 -1.92 0.71
N VAL A 129 -0.98 -1.60 -0.47
CA VAL A 129 -0.29 -1.78 -1.76
C VAL A 129 0.91 -0.83 -1.86
N SER A 130 0.77 0.41 -1.38
CA SER A 130 1.88 1.37 -1.31
C SER A 130 2.93 0.95 -0.29
N VAL A 131 2.52 0.44 0.87
CA VAL A 131 3.40 -0.13 1.90
C VAL A 131 4.23 -1.27 1.32
N TYR A 132 3.58 -2.24 0.67
CA TYR A 132 4.25 -3.35 0.00
C TYR A 132 5.26 -2.86 -1.05
N SER A 133 4.85 -1.93 -1.90
CA SER A 133 5.69 -1.38 -2.97
C SER A 133 6.89 -0.60 -2.44
N ALA A 134 6.73 0.17 -1.35
CA ALA A 134 7.81 0.93 -0.72
C ALA A 134 8.89 0.00 -0.14
N VAL A 135 8.49 -1.12 0.45
CA VAL A 135 9.42 -2.10 1.02
C VAL A 135 10.09 -2.92 -0.08
N LEU A 136 9.35 -3.26 -1.16
CA LEU A 136 9.88 -4.07 -2.27
C LEU A 136 10.85 -3.29 -3.15
N TYR A 137 10.47 -2.06 -3.56
CA TYR A 137 11.20 -1.25 -4.55
C TYR A 137 11.97 -0.08 -3.94
N GLY A 138 11.69 0.29 -2.68
CA GLY A 138 12.35 1.38 -1.98
C GLY A 138 13.74 1.02 -1.45
N ARG A 139 14.32 1.95 -0.66
CA ARG A 139 15.59 1.72 0.03
C ARG A 139 15.49 0.58 1.03
N GLU A 140 16.61 -0.03 1.37
CA GLU A 140 16.63 -1.13 2.34
C GLU A 140 16.08 -0.72 3.70
N SER A 141 16.29 0.52 4.11
CA SER A 141 15.78 1.08 5.37
C SER A 141 14.30 1.51 5.33
N ALA A 142 13.66 1.52 4.15
CA ALA A 142 12.30 2.02 3.99
C ALA A 142 11.27 1.32 4.90
N TRP A 143 11.45 0.02 5.15
CA TRP A 143 10.56 -0.75 6.01
C TRP A 143 10.42 -0.16 7.43
N ARG A 144 11.47 0.50 7.97
CA ARG A 144 11.46 1.07 9.33
C ARG A 144 10.44 2.20 9.45
N TRP A 145 10.59 3.24 8.63
CA TRP A 145 9.68 4.38 8.68
C TRP A 145 8.26 4.03 8.19
N VAL A 146 8.16 3.11 7.21
CA VAL A 146 6.86 2.59 6.74
C VAL A 146 6.14 1.85 7.87
N SER A 147 6.86 1.06 8.69
CA SER A 147 6.27 0.40 9.87
C SER A 147 5.75 1.41 10.90
N VAL A 148 6.50 2.50 11.14
CA VAL A 148 6.05 3.56 12.05
C VAL A 148 4.81 4.28 11.50
N ALA A 149 4.82 4.64 10.22
CA ALA A 149 3.68 5.29 9.57
C ALA A 149 2.43 4.39 9.57
N LEU A 150 2.62 3.09 9.30
CA LEU A 150 1.56 2.10 9.37
C LEU A 150 0.98 2.00 10.79
N ALA A 151 1.83 1.88 11.81
CA ALA A 151 1.39 1.81 13.20
C ALA A 151 0.60 3.06 13.60
N ALA A 152 1.11 4.25 13.25
CA ALA A 152 0.43 5.52 13.54
C ALA A 152 -0.96 5.59 12.87
N ASN A 153 -1.06 5.23 11.58
CA ASN A 153 -2.35 5.21 10.86
C ASN A 153 -3.31 4.15 11.41
N SER A 154 -2.79 2.97 11.81
CA SER A 154 -3.60 1.92 12.44
C SER A 154 -4.19 2.37 13.78
N TRP A 155 -3.39 3.07 14.59
CA TRP A 155 -3.87 3.68 15.84
C TRP A 155 -4.90 4.78 15.59
N LEU A 156 -4.68 5.67 14.61
CA LEU A 156 -5.67 6.68 14.21
C LEU A 156 -6.97 6.04 13.75
N ALA A 157 -6.91 4.97 12.96
CA ALA A 157 -8.08 4.23 12.54
C ALA A 157 -8.82 3.61 13.73
N GLY A 158 -8.10 3.01 14.69
CA GLY A 158 -8.70 2.48 15.91
C GLY A 158 -9.38 3.55 16.76
N ILE A 159 -8.72 4.71 16.96
CA ILE A 159 -9.30 5.88 17.65
C ILE A 159 -10.54 6.37 16.91
N LYS A 160 -10.51 6.37 15.58
CA LYS A 160 -11.65 6.77 14.75
C LYS A 160 -12.85 5.85 14.92
N VAL A 161 -12.63 4.53 14.99
CA VAL A 161 -13.70 3.55 15.28
C VAL A 161 -14.28 3.77 16.67
N MET A 162 -13.43 4.03 17.68
CA MET A 162 -13.90 4.37 19.04
C MET A 162 -14.75 5.64 19.05
N ALA A 163 -14.33 6.67 18.29
CA ALA A 163 -15.06 7.92 18.18
C ALA A 163 -16.45 7.74 17.56
N GLY A 164 -16.63 6.68 16.76
CA GLY A 164 -17.88 6.36 16.09
C GLY A 164 -18.36 7.45 15.13
N TRP A 165 -19.63 7.38 14.76
CA TRP A 165 -20.27 8.31 13.85
C TRP A 165 -20.44 9.73 14.41
N ASN A 166 -20.48 9.86 15.74
CA ASN A 166 -20.66 11.15 16.43
C ASN A 166 -19.36 11.96 16.58
N GLY A 167 -18.29 11.48 15.92
CA GLY A 167 -16.99 12.12 15.97
C GLY A 167 -16.27 11.93 17.31
N TYR A 168 -15.22 12.70 17.51
CA TYR A 168 -14.33 12.56 18.69
C TYR A 168 -15.01 12.93 20.03
N SER A 169 -16.23 13.49 20.02
CA SER A 169 -16.97 13.80 21.24
C SER A 169 -17.20 12.59 22.14
N GLN A 170 -17.39 11.41 21.57
CA GLN A 170 -17.55 10.18 22.37
C GLN A 170 -16.29 9.79 23.16
N LEU A 171 -15.11 10.19 22.70
CA LEU A 171 -13.87 9.93 23.44
C LEU A 171 -13.81 10.68 24.76
N PHE A 172 -14.46 11.85 24.84
CA PHE A 172 -14.50 12.63 26.07
C PHE A 172 -15.29 11.90 27.17
N HIS A 173 -16.32 11.09 26.80
CA HIS A 173 -17.08 10.28 27.75
C HIS A 173 -16.23 9.17 28.42
N LEU A 174 -15.10 8.76 27.82
CA LEU A 174 -14.16 7.84 28.49
C LEU A 174 -13.51 8.46 29.73
N PHE A 175 -13.27 9.76 29.69
CA PHE A 175 -12.55 10.50 30.70
C PHE A 175 -13.46 11.23 31.70
N LEU A 176 -14.74 11.49 31.33
CA LEU A 176 -15.68 12.14 32.21
C LEU A 176 -16.38 11.13 33.14
N PRO A 177 -16.65 11.50 34.39
CA PRO A 177 -17.43 10.70 35.34
C PRO A 177 -18.93 10.80 35.02
N ASP A 178 -19.37 10.13 33.96
CA ASP A 178 -20.75 10.21 33.42
C ASP A 178 -21.66 9.09 33.92
N GLY A 179 -21.33 8.40 35.00
CA GLY A 179 -22.16 7.30 35.54
C GLY A 179 -22.24 6.06 34.65
N SER A 180 -21.58 6.05 33.47
CA SER A 180 -21.53 4.89 32.61
C SER A 180 -20.82 3.72 33.29
N SER A 181 -21.34 2.49 33.12
CA SER A 181 -20.72 1.32 33.72
C SER A 181 -19.30 1.11 33.16
N MET A 182 -18.38 0.59 33.99
CA MET A 182 -17.03 0.28 33.57
C MET A 182 -17.02 -0.68 32.37
N LEU A 183 -18.00 -1.56 32.27
CA LEU A 183 -18.18 -2.50 31.16
C LEU A 183 -18.46 -1.79 29.84
N SER A 184 -19.24 -0.70 29.83
CA SER A 184 -19.53 0.07 28.61
C SER A 184 -18.28 0.79 28.10
N LYS A 185 -17.44 1.32 29.00
CA LYS A 185 -16.16 1.94 28.67
C LYS A 185 -15.19 0.94 28.06
N TRP A 186 -15.08 -0.27 28.64
CA TRP A 186 -14.25 -1.34 28.07
C TRP A 186 -14.72 -1.80 26.69
N ARG A 187 -16.03 -1.92 26.46
CA ARG A 187 -16.57 -2.24 25.13
C ARG A 187 -16.17 -1.19 24.08
N LEU A 188 -16.22 0.08 24.45
CA LEU A 188 -15.81 1.17 23.56
C LEU A 188 -14.32 1.09 23.22
N VAL A 189 -13.47 0.86 24.21
CA VAL A 189 -12.02 0.69 24.01
C VAL A 189 -11.73 -0.51 23.10
N LEU A 190 -12.35 -1.66 23.35
CA LEU A 190 -12.16 -2.86 22.56
C LEU A 190 -12.66 -2.69 21.12
N SER A 191 -13.75 -1.95 20.90
CA SER A 191 -14.29 -1.69 19.55
C SER A 191 -13.28 -0.96 18.63
N GLY A 192 -12.42 -0.11 19.18
CA GLY A 192 -11.38 0.57 18.42
C GLY A 192 -10.04 -0.16 18.41
N LEU A 193 -9.67 -0.76 19.53
CA LEU A 193 -8.40 -1.48 19.65
C LEU A 193 -8.31 -2.65 18.67
N LEU A 194 -9.39 -3.43 18.56
CA LEU A 194 -9.41 -4.63 17.71
C LEU A 194 -9.22 -4.31 16.21
N PRO A 195 -9.97 -3.39 15.58
CA PRO A 195 -9.72 -3.00 14.18
C PRO A 195 -8.32 -2.41 13.98
N GLY A 196 -7.85 -1.56 14.91
CA GLY A 196 -6.50 -1.00 14.83
C GLY A 196 -5.41 -2.07 14.81
N VAL A 197 -5.51 -3.06 15.70
CA VAL A 197 -4.58 -4.20 15.74
C VAL A 197 -4.68 -5.05 14.48
N VAL A 198 -5.88 -5.32 13.96
CA VAL A 198 -6.07 -6.10 12.73
C VAL A 198 -5.42 -5.39 11.54
N ILE A 199 -5.66 -4.09 11.36
CA ILE A 199 -5.04 -3.30 10.29
C ILE A 199 -3.52 -3.34 10.42
N MET A 200 -2.99 -3.19 11.63
CA MET A 200 -1.57 -3.23 11.90
C MET A 200 -0.97 -4.61 11.55
N LEU A 201 -1.61 -5.70 11.93
CA LEU A 201 -1.17 -7.07 11.63
C LEU A 201 -1.15 -7.35 10.13
N VAL A 202 -2.20 -6.96 9.40
CA VAL A 202 -2.26 -7.09 7.94
C VAL A 202 -1.14 -6.29 7.28
N GLY A 203 -0.90 -5.07 7.74
CA GLY A 203 0.18 -4.24 7.21
C GLY A 203 1.58 -4.83 7.49
N PHE A 204 1.82 -5.36 8.68
CA PHE A 204 3.08 -6.04 8.99
C PHE A 204 3.25 -7.33 8.15
N ALA A 205 2.17 -8.07 7.88
CA ALA A 205 2.22 -9.20 6.96
C ALA A 205 2.62 -8.75 5.54
N CYS A 206 2.09 -7.63 5.05
CA CYS A 206 2.50 -7.03 3.77
C CYS A 206 3.99 -6.67 3.75
N ILE A 207 4.51 -6.05 4.83
CA ILE A 207 5.93 -5.72 4.98
C ILE A 207 6.78 -7.00 4.97
N ALA A 208 6.38 -8.02 5.72
CA ALA A 208 7.09 -9.31 5.78
C ALA A 208 7.12 -9.99 4.40
N MET A 209 5.99 -10.04 3.69
CA MET A 209 5.93 -10.57 2.33
C MET A 209 6.81 -9.80 1.35
N ALA A 210 6.82 -8.46 1.41
CA ALA A 210 7.67 -7.63 0.56
C ALA A 210 9.15 -7.89 0.81
N ARG A 211 9.57 -7.98 2.08
CA ARG A 211 10.94 -8.32 2.46
C ARG A 211 11.34 -9.72 2.00
N TRP A 212 10.46 -10.69 2.19
CA TRP A 212 10.69 -12.05 1.74
C TRP A 212 10.83 -12.15 0.22
N SER A 213 9.96 -11.46 -0.54
CA SER A 213 10.05 -11.39 -2.01
C SER A 213 11.37 -10.76 -2.45
N ARG A 214 11.80 -9.69 -1.77
CA ARG A 214 13.08 -9.02 -2.03
C ARG A 214 14.27 -9.94 -1.75
N SER A 215 14.28 -10.67 -0.64
CA SER A 215 15.36 -11.59 -0.29
C SER A 215 15.45 -12.77 -1.26
N ARG A 216 14.32 -13.30 -1.73
CA ARG A 216 14.30 -14.35 -2.76
C ARG A 216 14.90 -13.88 -4.07
N GLY A 217 14.57 -12.67 -4.53
CA GLY A 217 15.16 -12.08 -5.72
C GLY A 217 16.68 -11.92 -5.60
N ALA A 218 17.16 -11.45 -4.46
CA ALA A 218 18.59 -11.33 -4.19
C ALA A 218 19.32 -12.69 -4.20
N ASN A 219 18.74 -13.71 -3.56
CA ASN A 219 19.31 -15.05 -3.53
C ASN A 219 19.35 -15.69 -4.91
N ALA A 220 18.33 -15.50 -5.75
CA ALA A 220 18.33 -15.99 -7.12
C ALA A 220 19.46 -15.37 -7.96
N LEU A 221 19.73 -14.07 -7.81
CA LEU A 221 20.84 -13.40 -8.48
C LEU A 221 22.20 -13.96 -8.05
N VAL A 222 22.40 -14.22 -6.76
CA VAL A 222 23.64 -14.82 -6.24
C VAL A 222 23.88 -16.22 -6.81
N LEU A 223 22.81 -17.03 -6.93
CA LEU A 223 22.91 -18.37 -7.52
C LEU A 223 23.31 -18.30 -9.01
N LEU A 224 22.68 -17.41 -9.78
CA LEU A 224 23.04 -17.20 -11.20
C LEU A 224 24.51 -16.77 -11.36
N GLN A 225 24.99 -15.86 -10.53
CA GLN A 225 26.39 -15.43 -10.56
C GLN A 225 27.36 -16.58 -10.25
N ARG A 226 27.03 -17.46 -9.31
CA ARG A 226 27.83 -18.65 -9.00
C ARG A 226 27.87 -19.63 -10.18
N GLU A 227 26.72 -19.87 -10.82
CA GLU A 227 26.69 -20.75 -12.00
C GLU A 227 27.52 -20.19 -13.17
N GLU A 228 27.48 -18.87 -13.39
CA GLU A 228 28.30 -18.22 -14.41
C GLU A 228 29.81 -18.32 -14.09
N ALA A 229 30.18 -18.16 -12.82
CA ALA A 229 31.58 -18.33 -12.39
C ALA A 229 32.07 -19.76 -12.61
N LEU A 230 31.27 -20.77 -12.22
CA LEU A 230 31.63 -22.18 -12.43
C LEU A 230 31.76 -22.56 -13.92
N ARG A 231 30.90 -21.97 -14.79
CA ARG A 231 31.02 -22.18 -16.25
C ARG A 231 32.26 -21.52 -16.85
N ALA A 232 32.75 -20.43 -16.26
CA ALA A 232 33.95 -19.74 -16.71
C ALA A 232 35.23 -20.48 -16.28
N GLU A 233 35.20 -21.34 -15.27
CA GLU A 233 36.31 -22.16 -14.79
C GLU A 233 36.46 -23.48 -15.57
N GLN A 234 35.44 -23.91 -16.32
CA GLN A 234 35.45 -25.10 -17.19
C GLN A 234 35.93 -24.78 -18.59
#